data_227b13047b66eefc6f3c16f53e6ec9af
#
_entry.id   227b13047b66eefc6f3c16f53e6ec9af
#
_cell.length_a   1.000
_cell.length_b   1.000
_cell.length_c   1.000
_cell.angle_alpha   90.00
_cell.angle_beta   90.00
_cell.angle_gamma   90.00
#
_symmetry.space_group_name_H-M   'P 1'
#
loop_
_entity.id
_entity.type
_entity.pdbx_description
1 polymer ?
#
loop_
_entity_poly.entity_id
_entity_poly.type
_entity_poly.pdbx_seq_one_letter_code
_entity_poly.pdbx_strand_id
1 'polypeptide(L)'
;IVEELIQRDNIRVERILSKGQTSPEAGWYDQIEHEWVTVLQGSGVILFEDGEEVRLQAGDHISIPAHRRHKVSWTDPEQVTVWLAVFYQ
;
A
#
# COMPACT_ATOMS: atom_id res chain seq x y z
N ILE A 1 -0.51 -3.97 -11.06
CA ILE A 1 -1.93 -4.31 -11.29
C ILE A 1 -2.72 -4.01 -10.04
N VAL A 2 -3.80 -3.28 -10.18
CA VAL A 2 -4.72 -2.95 -9.09
C VAL A 2 -6.08 -3.53 -9.44
N GLU A 3 -6.63 -4.35 -8.53
CA GLU A 3 -7.94 -4.95 -8.69
C GLU A 3 -8.87 -4.43 -7.61
N GLU A 4 -9.97 -3.80 -8.01
CA GLU A 4 -10.98 -3.33 -7.06
C GLU A 4 -11.86 -4.51 -6.66
N LEU A 5 -11.91 -4.83 -5.37
CA LEU A 5 -12.68 -5.97 -4.85
C LEU A 5 -14.02 -5.54 -4.27
N ILE A 6 -14.05 -4.41 -3.57
CA ILE A 6 -15.27 -3.84 -2.98
C ILE A 6 -15.23 -2.33 -3.15
N GLN A 7 -16.36 -1.76 -3.54
CA GLN A 7 -16.50 -0.31 -3.67
C GLN A 7 -17.85 0.11 -3.11
N ARG A 8 -17.82 1.02 -2.12
CA ARG A 8 -18.99 1.67 -1.53
C ARG A 8 -18.63 3.13 -1.26
N ASP A 9 -19.61 3.92 -0.84
CA ASP A 9 -19.40 5.35 -0.61
C ASP A 9 -18.32 5.63 0.44
N ASN A 10 -18.19 4.76 1.44
CA ASN A 10 -17.30 4.98 2.58
C ASN A 10 -16.21 3.91 2.74
N ILE A 11 -16.12 2.96 1.82
CA ILE A 11 -15.12 1.90 1.87
C ILE A 11 -14.76 1.42 0.47
N ARG A 12 -13.47 1.16 0.27
CA ARG A 12 -12.94 0.58 -0.96
C ARG A 12 -11.88 -0.45 -0.58
N VAL A 13 -11.96 -1.62 -1.18
CA VAL A 13 -10.97 -2.70 -0.96
C VAL A 13 -10.33 -3.04 -2.28
N GLU A 14 -9.00 -3.03 -2.29
CA GLU A 14 -8.21 -3.31 -3.50
C GLU A 14 -7.18 -4.39 -3.23
N ARG A 15 -6.96 -5.23 -4.22
CA ARG A 15 -5.81 -6.14 -4.23
C ARG A 15 -4.80 -5.59 -5.24
N ILE A 16 -3.56 -5.48 -4.82
CA ILE A 16 -2.49 -4.89 -5.62
C ILE A 16 -1.39 -5.92 -5.80
N LEU A 17 -0.96 -6.12 -7.03
CA LEU A 17 0.13 -7.03 -7.36
C LEU A 17 1.34 -6.22 -7.84
N SER A 18 2.50 -6.50 -7.26
CA SER A 18 3.77 -5.84 -7.60
C SER A 18 4.88 -6.87 -7.74
N LYS A 19 5.84 -6.58 -8.60
CA LYS A 19 7.08 -7.37 -8.69
C LYS A 19 8.21 -6.41 -9.03
N GLY A 20 8.81 -5.83 -7.99
CA GLY A 20 9.88 -4.85 -8.14
C GLY A 20 9.42 -3.43 -8.43
N GLN A 21 8.14 -3.19 -8.72
CA GLN A 21 7.66 -1.84 -8.99
C GLN A 21 7.57 -1.01 -7.71
N THR A 22 7.76 0.29 -7.88
CA THR A 22 7.49 1.28 -6.84
C THR A 22 6.29 2.13 -7.26
N SER A 23 5.65 2.83 -6.33
CA SER A 23 4.50 3.66 -6.64
C SER A 23 4.29 4.76 -5.61
N PRO A 24 3.79 5.94 -6.00
CA PRO A 24 3.55 6.37 -7.37
C PRO A 24 4.88 6.59 -8.10
N GLU A 25 4.82 6.78 -9.42
CA GLU A 25 6.05 7.07 -10.20
C GLU A 25 6.75 8.32 -9.74
N ALA A 26 5.98 9.32 -9.32
CA ALA A 26 6.51 10.58 -8.82
C ALA A 26 5.63 11.09 -7.69
N GLY A 27 6.24 11.79 -6.73
CA GLY A 27 5.53 12.37 -5.60
C GLY A 27 5.11 11.35 -4.55
N TRP A 28 4.03 11.66 -3.87
CA TRP A 28 3.55 10.91 -2.72
C TRP A 28 2.05 10.65 -2.85
N TYR A 29 1.60 9.53 -2.30
CA TYR A 29 0.18 9.35 -2.05
C TYR A 29 -0.23 10.29 -0.91
N ASP A 30 -1.33 10.99 -1.11
CA ASP A 30 -1.93 11.90 -0.14
C ASP A 30 -3.44 11.79 -0.31
N GLN A 31 -4.07 10.98 0.51
CA GLN A 31 -5.45 10.56 0.31
C GLN A 31 -6.35 11.12 1.39
N ILE A 32 -7.59 11.42 1.02
CA ILE A 32 -8.60 11.86 1.99
C ILE A 32 -9.15 10.70 2.83
N GLU A 33 -8.89 9.47 2.40
CA GLU A 33 -9.30 8.26 3.10
C GLU A 33 -8.18 7.77 4.03
N HIS A 34 -8.56 7.08 5.09
CA HIS A 34 -7.62 6.27 5.84
C HIS A 34 -7.32 5.01 5.03
N GLU A 35 -6.15 4.44 5.22
CA GLU A 35 -5.76 3.20 4.55
C GLU A 35 -5.27 2.19 5.58
N TRP A 36 -5.82 0.96 5.53
CA TRP A 36 -5.24 -0.18 6.22
C TRP A 36 -4.70 -1.11 5.14
N VAL A 37 -3.44 -1.48 5.21
CA VAL A 37 -2.82 -2.31 4.19
C VAL A 37 -2.08 -3.46 4.83
N THR A 38 -2.21 -4.64 4.23
CA THR A 38 -1.48 -5.84 4.63
C THR A 38 -0.83 -6.48 3.41
N VAL A 39 0.27 -7.18 3.64
CA VAL A 39 0.92 -8.00 2.62
C VAL A 39 0.48 -9.45 2.85
N LEU A 40 -0.09 -10.06 1.81
CA LEU A 40 -0.51 -11.46 1.83
C LEU A 40 0.61 -12.39 1.37
N GLN A 41 1.47 -11.89 0.48
CA GLN A 41 2.58 -12.64 -0.09
C GLN A 41 3.66 -11.65 -0.51
N GLY A 42 4.92 -12.03 -0.36
CA GLY A 42 6.02 -11.20 -0.80
C GLY A 42 6.50 -10.22 0.26
N SER A 43 7.06 -9.11 -0.19
CA SER A 43 7.65 -8.11 0.70
C SER A 43 7.70 -6.75 0.02
N GLY A 44 7.43 -5.70 0.79
CA GLY A 44 7.54 -4.33 0.32
C GLY A 44 7.89 -3.36 1.43
N VAL A 45 8.24 -2.14 1.05
CA VAL A 45 8.60 -1.07 1.98
C VAL A 45 7.71 0.13 1.69
N ILE A 46 7.10 0.66 2.74
CA ILE A 46 6.38 1.93 2.69
C ILE A 46 7.28 2.99 3.31
N LEU A 47 7.53 4.05 2.55
CA LEU A 47 8.31 5.21 3.00
C LEU A 47 7.36 6.38 3.21
N PHE A 48 7.40 6.97 4.41
CA PHE A 48 6.65 8.18 4.73
C PHE A 48 7.49 9.43 4.43
N GLU A 49 6.83 10.52 4.17
CA GLU A 49 7.50 11.78 3.81
C GLU A 49 8.45 12.27 4.92
N ASP A 50 8.14 11.94 6.18
CA ASP A 50 9.00 12.30 7.32
C ASP A 50 10.26 11.43 7.42
N GLY A 51 10.43 10.45 6.53
CA GLY A 51 11.60 9.56 6.48
C GLY A 51 11.41 8.21 7.16
N GLU A 52 10.29 7.99 7.84
CA GLU A 52 10.01 6.68 8.44
C GLU A 52 9.83 5.63 7.35
N GLU A 53 10.47 4.49 7.51
CA GLU A 53 10.32 3.34 6.62
C GLU A 53 9.71 2.18 7.38
N VAL A 54 8.75 1.50 6.76
CA VAL A 54 8.13 0.30 7.32
C VAL A 54 8.23 -0.82 6.31
N ARG A 55 8.96 -1.88 6.67
CA ARG A 55 9.02 -3.09 5.85
C ARG A 55 7.87 -4.00 6.24
N LEU A 56 7.13 -4.45 5.22
CA LEU A 56 6.00 -5.37 5.39
C LEU A 56 6.32 -6.67 4.66
N GLN A 57 6.17 -7.77 5.39
CA GLN A 57 6.25 -9.13 4.85
C GLN A 57 4.88 -9.79 5.00
N ALA A 58 4.73 -10.99 4.45
CA ALA A 58 3.46 -11.72 4.51
C ALA A 58 2.92 -11.78 5.95
N GLY A 59 1.70 -11.32 6.16
CA GLY A 59 1.05 -11.25 7.47
C GLY A 59 1.20 -9.93 8.20
N ASP A 60 2.12 -9.06 7.78
CA ASP A 60 2.27 -7.73 8.39
C ASP A 60 1.21 -6.77 7.87
N HIS A 61 0.85 -5.79 8.69
CA HIS A 61 -0.09 -4.74 8.30
C HIS A 61 0.30 -3.41 8.93
N ILE A 62 -0.26 -2.34 8.37
CA ILE A 62 -0.09 -0.99 8.90
C ILE A 62 -1.33 -0.17 8.61
N SER A 63 -1.68 0.73 9.53
CA SER A 63 -2.73 1.73 9.33
C SER A 63 -2.09 3.06 8.98
N ILE A 64 -2.54 3.66 7.89
CA ILE A 64 -2.05 4.95 7.40
C ILE A 64 -3.19 5.95 7.49
N PRO A 65 -3.10 6.95 8.38
CA PRO A 65 -4.15 7.97 8.50
C PRO A 65 -4.30 8.78 7.21
N ALA A 66 -5.50 9.33 7.01
CA ALA A 66 -5.75 10.25 5.92
C ALA A 66 -4.67 11.34 5.87
N HIS A 67 -4.24 11.70 4.67
CA HIS A 67 -3.25 12.76 4.38
C HIS A 67 -1.84 12.50 4.90
N ARG A 68 -1.56 11.33 5.46
CA ARG A 68 -0.17 10.97 5.76
C ARG A 68 0.53 10.57 4.47
N ARG A 69 1.41 11.41 3.98
CA ARG A 69 2.06 11.25 2.68
C ARG A 69 3.04 10.08 2.71
N HIS A 70 2.90 9.19 1.76
CA HIS A 70 3.68 7.95 1.71
C HIS A 70 3.82 7.45 0.28
N LYS A 71 4.70 6.48 0.11
CA LYS A 71 4.90 5.79 -1.16
C LYS A 71 5.38 4.36 -0.89
N VAL A 72 5.22 3.50 -1.90
CA VAL A 72 5.88 2.19 -1.91
C VAL A 72 7.25 2.40 -2.53
N SER A 73 8.28 2.39 -1.71
CA SER A 73 9.64 2.69 -2.15
C SER A 73 10.40 1.48 -2.65
N TRP A 74 9.91 0.28 -2.34
CA TRP A 74 10.54 -0.96 -2.77
C TRP A 74 9.54 -2.12 -2.72
N THR A 75 9.59 -2.99 -3.71
CA THR A 75 8.95 -4.32 -3.66
C THR A 75 9.97 -5.34 -4.16
N ASP A 76 9.83 -6.59 -3.69
CA ASP A 76 10.76 -7.66 -4.05
C ASP A 76 10.74 -7.89 -5.58
N PRO A 77 11.89 -7.78 -6.26
CA PRO A 77 11.94 -8.02 -7.70
C PRO A 77 11.90 -9.50 -8.08
N GLU A 78 12.09 -10.40 -7.11
CA GLU A 78 12.22 -11.83 -7.37
C GLU A 78 10.90 -12.58 -7.22
N GLN A 79 9.86 -11.96 -6.66
CA GLN A 79 8.57 -12.59 -6.48
C GLN A 79 7.44 -11.57 -6.56
N VAL A 80 6.24 -12.07 -6.83
CA VAL A 80 5.04 -11.22 -6.80
C VAL A 80 4.70 -10.90 -5.35
N THR A 81 4.56 -9.61 -5.05
CA THR A 81 4.04 -9.15 -3.77
C THR A 81 2.55 -8.88 -3.93
N VAL A 82 1.75 -9.48 -3.06
CA VAL A 82 0.30 -9.32 -3.05
C VAL A 82 -0.07 -8.46 -1.84
N TRP A 83 -0.66 -7.30 -2.11
CA TRP A 83 -1.14 -6.37 -1.09
C TRP A 83 -2.66 -6.40 -1.06
N LEU A 84 -3.21 -6.26 0.13
CA LEU A 84 -4.64 -6.00 0.32
C LEU A 84 -4.76 -4.66 1.02
N ALA A 85 -5.42 -3.71 0.38
CA ALA A 85 -5.59 -2.36 0.91
C ALA A 85 -7.06 -2.08 1.13
N VAL A 86 -7.38 -1.56 2.31
CA VAL A 86 -8.73 -1.13 2.69
C VAL A 86 -8.68 0.38 2.91
N PHE A 87 -9.43 1.11 2.07
CA PHE A 87 -9.57 2.57 2.18
C PHE A 87 -10.93 2.86 2.79
N TYR A 88 -10.96 3.70 3.81
CA TYR A 88 -12.20 3.99 4.52
C TYR A 88 -12.20 5.42 5.10
N GLN A 89 -13.37 5.89 5.41
CA GLN A 89 -13.55 7.24 5.96
C GLN A 89 -13.91 7.22 7.45
#